data_cea518a639ce3ce668ebdb121cab78a7
#
_entry.id   cea518a639ce3ce668ebdb121cab78a7
#
_cell.length_a   1.000
_cell.length_b   1.000
_cell.length_c   1.000
_cell.angle_alpha   90.00
_cell.angle_beta   90.00
_cell.angle_gamma   90.00
#
_symmetry.space_group_name_H-M   'P 1'
#
loop_
_entity.id
_entity.type
_entity.pdbx_description
1 polymer ?
#
loop_
_entity_poly.entity_id
_entity_poly.type
_entity_poly.pdbx_seq_one_letter_code
_entity_poly.pdbx_strand_id
1 'polypeptide(L)'
;MTLKEIATQAGVSISTVSRVINKSGRCPASKEVQDRIWEIVRQTGYTPNSSARQLKKGDQHADTSRCHALACLFARVEDTNTDNFFSPLARSIEKEVFRHNYILKYTFSAFDIHHPGTYRLISDNHVDGVAVLGRCDKQLLKFLKQYFQYVVYAGLNSLDARYDQIICDGYQAAVTAINHLIQLGHRKIAYIGETERENRYRGYLDSLS
;
A
#
# COMPACT_ATOMS: atom_id res chain seq x y z
N MET A 1 5.55 6.54 -19.81
CA MET A 1 5.37 7.98 -20.11
C MET A 1 6.60 8.78 -19.70
N THR A 2 6.88 9.89 -20.39
CA THR A 2 8.07 10.73 -20.17
C THR A 2 7.69 12.12 -19.66
N LEU A 3 8.62 12.84 -19.03
CA LEU A 3 8.41 14.25 -18.64
C LEU A 3 7.99 15.14 -19.81
N LYS A 4 8.46 14.80 -21.04
CA LYS A 4 8.12 15.53 -22.26
C LYS A 4 6.63 15.37 -22.62
N GLU A 5 6.12 14.16 -22.53
CA GLU A 5 4.70 13.87 -22.81
C GLU A 5 3.77 14.53 -21.78
N ILE A 6 4.16 14.52 -20.48
CA ILE A 6 3.44 15.24 -19.43
C ILE A 6 3.43 16.75 -19.70
N ALA A 7 4.58 17.31 -20.10
CA ALA A 7 4.70 18.72 -20.42
C ALA A 7 3.77 19.13 -21.58
N THR A 8 3.71 18.31 -22.63
CA THR A 8 2.83 18.52 -23.78
C THR A 8 1.35 18.48 -23.36
N GLN A 9 0.94 17.49 -22.55
CA GLN A 9 -0.44 17.38 -22.09
C GLN A 9 -0.85 18.48 -21.12
N ALA A 10 0.08 18.92 -20.26
CA ALA A 10 -0.18 20.00 -19.31
C ALA A 10 -0.11 21.40 -19.94
N GLY A 11 0.39 21.53 -21.18
CA GLY A 11 0.59 22.81 -21.87
C GLY A 11 1.68 23.67 -21.22
N VAL A 12 2.73 23.05 -20.68
CA VAL A 12 3.84 23.75 -20.00
C VAL A 12 5.20 23.23 -20.44
N SER A 13 6.27 23.91 -20.03
CA SER A 13 7.63 23.46 -20.34
C SER A 13 8.03 22.22 -19.54
N ILE A 14 8.94 21.40 -20.08
CA ILE A 14 9.52 20.24 -19.37
C ILE A 14 10.17 20.68 -18.05
N SER A 15 10.79 21.87 -18.03
CA SER A 15 11.40 22.42 -16.83
C SER A 15 10.37 22.76 -15.75
N THR A 16 9.18 23.23 -16.13
CA THR A 16 8.06 23.48 -15.22
C THR A 16 7.57 22.16 -14.61
N VAL A 17 7.32 21.14 -15.44
CA VAL A 17 6.94 19.81 -14.98
C VAL A 17 8.00 19.24 -14.03
N SER A 18 9.26 19.33 -14.40
CA SER A 18 10.38 18.85 -13.58
C SER A 18 10.45 19.56 -12.22
N ARG A 19 10.22 20.87 -12.15
CA ARG A 19 10.21 21.63 -10.91
C ARG A 19 9.01 21.28 -10.03
N VAL A 20 7.84 21.12 -10.61
CA VAL A 20 6.62 20.70 -9.89
C VAL A 20 6.81 19.31 -9.29
N ILE A 21 7.28 18.36 -10.08
CA ILE A 21 7.46 16.97 -9.65
C ILE A 21 8.61 16.84 -8.65
N ASN A 22 9.70 17.60 -8.83
CA ASN A 22 10.92 17.47 -8.01
C ASN A 22 11.01 18.48 -6.86
N LYS A 23 10.03 19.38 -6.67
CA LYS A 23 10.05 20.47 -5.67
C LYS A 23 11.40 21.24 -5.66
N SER A 24 12.08 21.37 -6.77
CA SER A 24 13.37 22.04 -6.84
C SER A 24 13.20 23.56 -6.92
N GLY A 25 13.33 24.24 -5.78
CA GLY A 25 13.30 25.68 -5.66
C GLY A 25 11.90 26.30 -5.66
N ARG A 26 11.83 27.65 -5.83
CA ARG A 26 10.57 28.38 -5.93
C ARG A 26 9.84 27.94 -7.20
N CYS A 27 8.73 27.23 -7.07
CA CYS A 27 7.97 26.75 -8.22
C CYS A 27 7.19 27.93 -8.82
N PRO A 28 7.49 28.37 -10.06
CA PRO A 28 6.82 29.51 -10.69
C PRO A 28 5.43 29.17 -11.21
N ALA A 29 5.00 27.91 -11.12
CA ALA A 29 3.70 27.46 -11.61
C ALA A 29 2.58 27.79 -10.63
N SER A 30 1.43 28.27 -11.15
CA SER A 30 0.22 28.48 -10.35
C SER A 30 -0.26 27.15 -9.74
N LYS A 31 -1.06 27.22 -8.70
CA LYS A 31 -1.62 26.01 -8.06
C LYS A 31 -2.41 25.16 -9.07
N GLU A 32 -3.18 25.79 -9.94
CA GLU A 32 -3.97 25.14 -11.00
C GLU A 32 -3.08 24.34 -11.98
N VAL A 33 -1.94 24.89 -12.36
CA VAL A 33 -0.96 24.22 -13.23
C VAL A 33 -0.33 23.04 -12.48
N GLN A 34 0.00 23.21 -11.21
CA GLN A 34 0.52 22.13 -10.39
C GLN A 34 -0.49 20.98 -10.27
N ASP A 35 -1.75 21.28 -9.98
CA ASP A 35 -2.81 20.29 -9.84
C ASP A 35 -3.07 19.55 -11.16
N ARG A 36 -3.04 20.25 -12.30
CA ARG A 36 -3.13 19.66 -13.65
C ARG A 36 -1.98 18.68 -13.91
N ILE A 37 -0.75 19.06 -13.60
CA ILE A 37 0.41 18.18 -13.76
C ILE A 37 0.24 16.91 -12.91
N TRP A 38 -0.18 17.04 -11.65
CA TRP A 38 -0.39 15.90 -10.78
C TRP A 38 -1.54 15.00 -11.22
N GLU A 39 -2.60 15.58 -11.80
CA GLU A 39 -3.68 14.79 -12.39
C GLU A 39 -3.19 13.93 -13.57
N ILE A 40 -2.37 14.50 -14.47
CA ILE A 40 -1.76 13.77 -15.58
C ILE A 40 -0.81 12.67 -15.06
N VAL A 41 -0.01 12.97 -14.06
CA VAL A 41 0.87 11.98 -13.41
C VAL A 41 0.04 10.82 -12.86
N ARG A 42 -1.08 11.12 -12.20
CA ARG A 42 -2.01 10.11 -11.67
C ARG A 42 -2.62 9.24 -12.76
N GLN A 43 -3.15 9.86 -13.82
CA GLN A 43 -3.80 9.14 -14.91
C GLN A 43 -2.84 8.25 -15.69
N THR A 44 -1.60 8.68 -15.81
CA THR A 44 -0.58 8.02 -16.64
C THR A 44 0.34 7.09 -15.87
N GLY A 45 0.30 7.16 -14.54
CA GLY A 45 1.17 6.37 -13.66
C GLY A 45 2.65 6.69 -13.80
N TYR A 46 2.98 7.91 -14.19
CA TYR A 46 4.38 8.33 -14.28
C TYR A 46 5.04 8.34 -12.90
N THR A 47 6.09 7.55 -12.73
CA THR A 47 6.97 7.57 -11.55
C THR A 47 8.30 8.20 -11.93
N PRO A 48 8.75 9.23 -11.20
CA PRO A 48 10.08 9.81 -11.43
C PRO A 48 11.18 8.78 -11.23
N ASN A 49 12.08 8.62 -12.20
CA ASN A 49 13.20 7.68 -12.08
C ASN A 49 14.20 8.19 -11.02
N SER A 50 14.25 7.50 -9.87
CA SER A 50 15.14 7.83 -8.76
C SER A 50 16.62 7.70 -9.13
N SER A 51 16.97 6.72 -9.96
CA SER A 51 18.32 6.48 -10.45
C SER A 51 18.83 7.64 -11.35
N ALA A 52 17.95 8.19 -12.20
CA ALA A 52 18.28 9.36 -13.01
C ALA A 52 18.44 10.65 -12.18
N ARG A 53 17.74 10.75 -11.02
CA ARG A 53 17.94 11.86 -10.06
C ARG A 53 19.29 11.78 -9.36
N GLN A 54 19.72 10.58 -8.97
CA GLN A 54 21.00 10.36 -8.29
C GLN A 54 22.19 10.70 -9.19
N LEU A 55 22.14 10.28 -10.46
CA LEU A 55 23.15 10.60 -11.45
C LEU A 55 23.32 12.12 -11.69
N LYS A 56 22.23 12.90 -11.62
CA LYS A 56 22.28 14.37 -11.76
C LYS A 56 22.81 15.10 -10.53
N LYS A 57 22.74 14.52 -9.34
CA LYS A 57 23.20 15.16 -8.10
C LYS A 57 24.69 14.94 -7.80
N GLY A 58 25.39 14.09 -8.57
CA GLY A 58 26.82 13.88 -8.43
C GLY A 58 27.28 13.27 -7.11
N ASP A 59 26.35 12.65 -6.35
CA ASP A 59 26.69 12.02 -5.09
C ASP A 59 27.42 10.70 -5.31
N GLN A 60 28.75 10.77 -5.34
CA GLN A 60 29.67 9.62 -5.39
C GLN A 60 29.86 8.92 -4.03
N HIS A 61 29.13 9.30 -3.00
CA HIS A 61 29.15 8.57 -1.72
C HIS A 61 27.92 7.69 -1.65
N ALA A 62 28.14 6.39 -1.80
CA ALA A 62 27.21 5.37 -1.31
C ALA A 62 27.14 5.57 0.22
N ASP A 63 26.16 6.37 0.65
CA ASP A 63 25.94 6.69 2.04
C ASP A 63 25.42 5.43 2.74
N THR A 64 26.30 4.77 3.50
CA THR A 64 25.96 3.64 4.37
C THR A 64 25.04 4.04 5.53
N SER A 65 24.66 5.32 5.60
CA SER A 65 23.71 5.88 6.57
C SER A 65 22.29 6.07 6.02
N ARG A 66 21.95 5.49 4.86
CA ARG A 66 20.54 5.54 4.38
C ARG A 66 19.63 4.86 5.37
N CYS A 67 18.85 5.66 6.07
CA CYS A 67 17.72 5.15 6.83
C CYS A 67 16.72 4.56 5.84
N HIS A 68 16.58 3.25 5.87
CA HIS A 68 15.59 2.56 5.04
C HIS A 68 14.19 2.92 5.53
N ALA A 69 13.32 3.26 4.59
CA ALA A 69 12.00 3.76 4.89
C ALA A 69 10.92 2.82 4.33
N LEU A 70 9.96 2.47 5.17
CA LEU A 70 8.80 1.68 4.79
C LEU A 70 7.51 2.51 4.96
N ALA A 71 6.47 2.09 4.27
CA ALA A 71 5.11 2.57 4.47
C ALA A 71 4.22 1.44 4.99
N CYS A 72 3.10 1.79 5.62
CA CYS A 72 2.05 0.87 5.98
C CYS A 72 0.73 1.32 5.35
N LEU A 73 0.06 0.41 4.66
CA LEU A 73 -1.21 0.65 3.98
C LEU A 73 -2.30 -0.22 4.58
N PHE A 74 -3.36 0.41 5.05
CA PHE A 74 -4.60 -0.25 5.48
C PHE A 74 -5.56 -0.38 4.31
N ALA A 75 -5.84 -1.61 3.89
CA ALA A 75 -6.58 -1.87 2.67
C ALA A 75 -8.10 -1.69 2.78
N ARG A 76 -8.69 -1.71 3.99
CA ARG A 76 -10.14 -1.65 4.21
C ARG A 76 -10.62 -0.75 5.34
N VAL A 77 -9.76 -0.01 5.97
CA VAL A 77 -10.09 0.78 7.16
C VAL A 77 -9.98 2.26 6.84
N GLU A 78 -11.06 3.01 7.01
CA GLU A 78 -11.05 4.47 6.84
C GLU A 78 -10.24 5.15 7.96
N ASP A 79 -10.47 4.72 9.20
CA ASP A 79 -9.73 5.20 10.37
C ASP A 79 -8.77 4.12 10.87
N THR A 80 -7.50 4.32 10.62
CA THR A 80 -6.42 3.40 10.99
C THR A 80 -6.25 3.25 12.51
N ASN A 81 -6.85 4.14 13.31
CA ASN A 81 -6.73 4.13 14.77
C ASN A 81 -7.80 3.31 15.47
N THR A 82 -8.93 3.05 14.80
CA THR A 82 -10.10 2.38 15.41
C THR A 82 -10.20 0.89 15.11
N ASP A 83 -9.38 0.36 14.20
CA ASP A 83 -9.37 -1.07 13.89
C ASP A 83 -8.66 -1.89 14.97
N ASN A 84 -9.43 -2.76 15.65
CA ASN A 84 -8.94 -3.56 16.76
C ASN A 84 -7.98 -4.70 16.35
N PHE A 85 -7.90 -5.04 15.08
CA PHE A 85 -7.05 -6.12 14.58
C PHE A 85 -5.81 -5.58 13.85
N PHE A 86 -6.00 -4.70 12.87
CA PHE A 86 -4.88 -4.23 12.06
C PHE A 86 -4.05 -3.12 12.72
N SER A 87 -4.64 -2.33 13.62
CA SER A 87 -3.88 -1.30 14.34
C SER A 87 -2.80 -1.88 15.27
N PRO A 88 -3.06 -2.93 16.08
CA PRO A 88 -2.01 -3.61 16.82
C PRO A 88 -0.94 -4.25 15.92
N LEU A 89 -1.34 -4.78 14.76
CA LEU A 89 -0.41 -5.35 13.80
C LEU A 89 0.51 -4.29 13.21
N ALA A 90 -0.04 -3.13 12.82
CA ALA A 90 0.75 -1.99 12.33
C ALA A 90 1.76 -1.49 13.37
N ARG A 91 1.34 -1.41 14.65
CA ARG A 91 2.27 -1.07 15.75
C ARG A 91 3.38 -2.09 15.92
N SER A 92 3.08 -3.37 15.73
CA SER A 92 4.09 -4.43 15.81
C SER A 92 5.07 -4.32 14.65
N ILE A 93 4.59 -3.99 13.44
CA ILE A 93 5.43 -3.72 12.26
C ILE A 93 6.33 -2.51 12.54
N GLU A 94 5.79 -1.41 13.03
CA GLU A 94 6.56 -0.20 13.37
C GLU A 94 7.69 -0.51 14.35
N LYS A 95 7.39 -1.24 15.41
CA LYS A 95 8.38 -1.66 16.43
C LYS A 95 9.48 -2.52 15.82
N GLU A 96 9.13 -3.45 14.94
CA GLU A 96 10.09 -4.37 14.33
C GLU A 96 10.94 -3.66 13.27
N VAL A 97 10.34 -2.79 12.47
CA VAL A 97 11.01 -1.92 11.50
C VAL A 97 12.11 -1.10 12.20
N PHE A 98 11.80 -0.54 13.37
CA PHE A 98 12.78 0.23 14.17
C PHE A 98 13.95 -0.64 14.68
N ARG A 99 13.69 -1.90 15.09
CA ARG A 99 14.72 -2.84 15.54
C ARG A 99 15.74 -3.20 14.44
N HIS A 100 15.31 -3.10 13.18
CA HIS A 100 16.14 -3.37 12.00
C HIS A 100 16.75 -2.10 11.37
N ASN A 101 16.76 -0.97 12.08
CA ASN A 101 17.27 0.32 11.59
C ASN A 101 16.51 0.86 10.37
N TYR A 102 15.23 0.52 10.24
CA TYR A 102 14.31 1.12 9.29
C TYR A 102 13.40 2.11 10.01
N ILE A 103 12.73 2.97 9.27
CA ILE A 103 11.65 3.82 9.79
C ILE A 103 10.33 3.50 9.07
N LEU A 104 9.24 3.55 9.80
CA LEU A 104 7.91 3.62 9.21
C LEU A 104 7.61 5.10 8.91
N LYS A 105 7.76 5.48 7.64
CA LYS A 105 7.76 6.88 7.23
C LYS A 105 6.36 7.48 7.20
N TYR A 106 5.38 6.69 6.79
CA TYR A 106 3.98 7.07 6.79
C TYR A 106 3.06 5.85 6.77
N THR A 107 1.86 6.08 7.28
CA THR A 107 0.74 5.14 7.24
C THR A 107 -0.41 5.81 6.50
N PHE A 108 -1.13 5.08 5.66
CA PHE A 108 -2.27 5.59 4.92
C PHE A 108 -3.33 4.51 4.69
N SER A 109 -4.55 4.95 4.40
CA SER A 109 -5.66 4.07 4.05
C SER A 109 -5.79 3.92 2.53
N ALA A 110 -6.32 2.78 2.07
CA ALA A 110 -6.68 2.58 0.67
C ALA A 110 -7.74 3.59 0.17
N PHE A 111 -8.55 4.15 1.06
CA PHE A 111 -9.49 5.23 0.74
C PHE A 111 -8.78 6.51 0.31
N ASP A 112 -7.58 6.74 0.84
CA ASP A 112 -6.76 7.92 0.53
C ASP A 112 -6.07 7.84 -0.84
N ILE A 113 -5.98 6.66 -1.45
CA ILE A 113 -5.27 6.48 -2.74
C ILE A 113 -5.91 7.25 -3.89
N HIS A 114 -7.19 7.60 -3.77
CA HIS A 114 -7.89 8.41 -4.76
C HIS A 114 -7.69 9.92 -4.54
N HIS A 115 -7.11 10.31 -3.41
CA HIS A 115 -6.85 11.71 -3.11
C HIS A 115 -5.55 12.18 -3.78
N PRO A 116 -5.57 13.29 -4.54
CA PRO A 116 -4.37 13.80 -5.25
C PRO A 116 -3.17 14.05 -4.33
N GLY A 117 -3.42 14.40 -3.07
CA GLY A 117 -2.39 14.60 -2.04
C GLY A 117 -1.61 13.32 -1.71
N THR A 118 -2.26 12.16 -1.72
CA THR A 118 -1.63 10.86 -1.42
C THR A 118 -0.63 10.47 -2.49
N TYR A 119 -0.96 10.66 -3.77
CA TYR A 119 0.01 10.44 -4.86
C TYR A 119 1.24 11.34 -4.72
N ARG A 120 1.03 12.58 -4.34
CA ARG A 120 2.11 13.55 -4.11
C ARG A 120 3.01 13.09 -2.96
N LEU A 121 2.42 12.67 -1.84
CA LEU A 121 3.13 12.11 -0.69
C LEU A 121 3.97 10.89 -1.08
N ILE A 122 3.40 9.95 -1.82
CA ILE A 122 4.09 8.72 -2.25
C ILE A 122 5.21 9.05 -3.25
N SER A 123 4.96 9.94 -4.22
CA SER A 123 5.97 10.37 -5.20
C SER A 123 7.12 11.16 -4.60
N ASP A 124 6.83 12.02 -3.62
CA ASP A 124 7.81 12.91 -3.01
C ASP A 124 8.61 12.22 -1.90
N ASN A 125 7.98 11.26 -1.23
CA ASN A 125 8.55 10.55 -0.09
C ASN A 125 8.85 9.12 -0.47
N HIS A 126 9.94 8.89 -1.19
CA HIS A 126 10.37 7.54 -1.52
C HIS A 126 10.44 6.66 -0.27
N VAL A 127 9.83 5.50 -0.38
CA VAL A 127 9.97 4.40 0.56
C VAL A 127 10.49 3.19 -0.19
N ASP A 128 11.23 2.33 0.49
CA ASP A 128 11.80 1.14 -0.12
C ASP A 128 10.73 0.06 -0.32
N GLY A 129 9.73 0.02 0.57
CA GLY A 129 8.65 -0.95 0.48
C GLY A 129 7.42 -0.55 1.25
N VAL A 130 6.37 -1.36 1.13
CA VAL A 130 5.09 -1.18 1.80
C VAL A 130 4.59 -2.47 2.42
N ALA A 131 4.16 -2.40 3.68
CA ALA A 131 3.37 -3.43 4.33
C ALA A 131 1.88 -3.13 4.10
N VAL A 132 1.14 -4.08 3.54
CA VAL A 132 -0.28 -3.93 3.20
C VAL A 132 -1.10 -4.80 4.13
N LEU A 133 -2.02 -4.19 4.87
CA LEU A 133 -2.84 -4.84 5.88
C LEU A 133 -4.30 -4.90 5.45
N GLY A 134 -4.87 -6.08 5.42
CA GLY A 134 -6.26 -6.30 5.07
C GLY A 134 -6.49 -6.82 3.66
N ARG A 135 -7.74 -6.77 3.18
CA ARG A 135 -8.13 -7.34 1.89
C ARG A 135 -7.88 -6.34 0.76
N CYS A 136 -7.11 -6.73 -0.24
CA CYS A 136 -6.85 -5.93 -1.44
C CYS A 136 -7.87 -6.24 -2.55
N ASP A 137 -8.35 -5.18 -3.20
CA ASP A 137 -9.08 -5.28 -4.45
C ASP A 137 -8.14 -5.15 -5.67
N LYS A 138 -8.71 -5.29 -6.87
CA LYS A 138 -7.93 -5.19 -8.11
C LYS A 138 -7.33 -3.81 -8.35
N GLN A 139 -7.99 -2.74 -7.89
CA GLN A 139 -7.50 -1.36 -8.07
C GLN A 139 -6.29 -1.11 -7.18
N LEU A 140 -6.38 -1.54 -5.92
CA LEU A 140 -5.27 -1.45 -4.98
C LEU A 140 -4.06 -2.27 -5.45
N LEU A 141 -4.27 -3.49 -5.95
CA LEU A 141 -3.18 -4.30 -6.51
C LEU A 141 -2.48 -3.62 -7.69
N LYS A 142 -3.25 -2.96 -8.58
CA LYS A 142 -2.69 -2.17 -9.68
C LYS A 142 -1.87 -0.98 -9.18
N PHE A 143 -2.38 -0.28 -8.17
CA PHE A 143 -1.69 0.83 -7.53
C PHE A 143 -0.37 0.37 -6.88
N LEU A 144 -0.40 -0.70 -6.08
CA LEU A 144 0.79 -1.24 -5.43
C LEU A 144 1.88 -1.62 -6.44
N LYS A 145 1.51 -2.32 -7.51
CA LYS A 145 2.43 -2.72 -8.59
C LYS A 145 3.07 -1.52 -9.28
N GLN A 146 2.37 -0.41 -9.33
CA GLN A 146 2.82 0.80 -10.02
C GLN A 146 3.79 1.64 -9.19
N TYR A 147 3.57 1.72 -7.88
CA TYR A 147 4.26 2.67 -7.01
C TYR A 147 5.28 2.06 -6.04
N PHE A 148 5.21 0.76 -5.79
CA PHE A 148 6.08 0.11 -4.83
C PHE A 148 6.85 -1.06 -5.45
N GLN A 149 8.15 -1.09 -5.21
CA GLN A 149 9.03 -2.16 -5.66
C GLN A 149 8.90 -3.40 -4.76
N TYR A 150 8.83 -3.18 -3.46
CA TYR A 150 8.71 -4.24 -2.46
C TYR A 150 7.39 -4.12 -1.72
N VAL A 151 6.61 -5.20 -1.77
CA VAL A 151 5.29 -5.29 -1.14
C VAL A 151 5.22 -6.54 -0.31
N VAL A 152 4.89 -6.40 0.97
CA VAL A 152 4.53 -7.51 1.86
C VAL A 152 3.07 -7.37 2.22
N TYR A 153 2.31 -8.40 1.96
CA TYR A 153 0.88 -8.44 2.27
C TYR A 153 0.63 -9.24 3.55
N ALA A 154 -0.16 -8.68 4.46
CA ALA A 154 -0.68 -9.39 5.63
C ALA A 154 -2.21 -9.33 5.66
N GLY A 155 -2.85 -10.49 5.56
CA GLY A 155 -4.30 -10.57 5.47
C GLY A 155 -4.87 -11.95 5.76
N LEU A 156 -6.19 -12.08 5.54
CA LEU A 156 -6.93 -13.30 5.84
C LEU A 156 -6.98 -14.31 4.67
N ASN A 157 -6.89 -13.81 3.45
CA ASN A 157 -6.98 -14.63 2.23
C ASN A 157 -5.80 -14.33 1.33
N SER A 158 -5.34 -15.32 0.58
CA SER A 158 -4.26 -15.15 -0.39
C SER A 158 -4.68 -14.23 -1.53
N LEU A 159 -3.72 -13.48 -2.03
CA LEU A 159 -3.85 -12.65 -3.23
C LEU A 159 -3.27 -13.37 -4.44
N ASP A 160 -3.90 -13.20 -5.60
CA ASP A 160 -3.31 -13.58 -6.88
C ASP A 160 -2.30 -12.50 -7.32
N ALA A 161 -1.19 -12.43 -6.61
CA ALA A 161 -0.10 -11.49 -6.85
C ALA A 161 1.23 -12.09 -6.40
N ARG A 162 2.32 -11.68 -7.08
CA ARG A 162 3.68 -12.12 -6.73
C ARG A 162 4.27 -11.24 -5.63
N TYR A 163 3.60 -11.23 -4.47
CA TYR A 163 4.08 -10.55 -3.27
C TYR A 163 4.38 -11.59 -2.19
N ASP A 164 5.27 -11.26 -1.27
CA ASP A 164 5.39 -12.01 -0.03
C ASP A 164 4.11 -11.83 0.77
N GLN A 165 3.49 -12.95 1.19
CA GLN A 165 2.19 -12.95 1.81
C GLN A 165 2.23 -13.64 3.16
N ILE A 166 1.73 -12.96 4.17
CA ILE A 166 1.50 -13.47 5.51
C ILE A 166 -0.01 -13.61 5.69
N ILE A 167 -0.49 -14.84 5.69
CA ILE A 167 -1.92 -15.13 5.78
C ILE A 167 -2.20 -16.09 6.92
N CYS A 168 -3.39 -15.95 7.52
CA CYS A 168 -3.92 -16.96 8.44
C CYS A 168 -4.64 -18.03 7.62
N ASP A 169 -4.50 -19.29 8.02
CA ASP A 169 -5.32 -20.36 7.47
C ASP A 169 -6.73 -20.28 8.07
N GLY A 170 -7.56 -19.43 7.47
CA GLY A 170 -8.92 -19.18 7.90
C GLY A 170 -9.82 -20.42 7.76
N TYR A 171 -9.55 -21.28 6.77
CA TYR A 171 -10.27 -22.54 6.60
C TYR A 171 -10.04 -23.46 7.79
N GLN A 172 -8.77 -23.76 8.09
CA GLN A 172 -8.42 -24.64 9.20
C GLN A 172 -8.85 -24.08 10.57
N ALA A 173 -8.78 -22.76 10.74
CA ALA A 173 -9.27 -22.11 11.95
C ALA A 173 -10.79 -22.33 12.16
N ALA A 174 -11.58 -22.19 11.08
CA ALA A 174 -13.02 -22.45 11.13
C ALA A 174 -13.33 -23.93 11.40
N VAL A 175 -12.65 -24.86 10.69
CA VAL A 175 -12.78 -26.30 10.92
C VAL A 175 -12.50 -26.65 12.38
N THR A 176 -11.42 -26.11 12.94
CA THR A 176 -11.05 -26.36 14.34
C THR A 176 -12.14 -25.85 15.31
N ALA A 177 -12.64 -24.63 15.08
CA ALA A 177 -13.66 -24.03 15.93
C ALA A 177 -15.00 -24.79 15.86
N ILE A 178 -15.45 -25.16 14.66
CA ILE A 178 -16.71 -25.89 14.48
C ILE A 178 -16.61 -27.30 15.07
N ASN A 179 -15.52 -28.02 14.82
CA ASN A 179 -15.32 -29.34 15.41
C ASN A 179 -15.29 -29.31 16.95
N HIS A 180 -14.73 -28.26 17.54
CA HIS A 180 -14.75 -28.05 18.96
C HIS A 180 -16.21 -27.92 19.50
N LEU A 181 -17.02 -27.09 18.82
CA LEU A 181 -18.44 -26.94 19.18
C LEU A 181 -19.21 -28.26 19.04
N ILE A 182 -18.97 -29.03 17.99
CA ILE A 182 -19.57 -30.35 17.76
C ILE A 182 -19.19 -31.32 18.88
N GLN A 183 -17.94 -31.36 19.31
CA GLN A 183 -17.44 -32.20 20.40
C GLN A 183 -18.07 -31.82 21.72
N LEU A 184 -18.41 -30.55 21.94
CA LEU A 184 -19.16 -30.09 23.12
C LEU A 184 -20.67 -30.40 23.04
N GLY A 185 -21.14 -31.06 21.99
CA GLY A 185 -22.53 -31.50 21.82
C GLY A 185 -23.43 -30.50 21.10
N HIS A 186 -22.91 -29.38 20.63
CA HIS A 186 -23.71 -28.42 19.83
C HIS A 186 -24.12 -29.04 18.51
N ARG A 187 -25.40 -28.88 18.11
CA ARG A 187 -25.97 -29.41 16.86
C ARG A 187 -26.58 -28.33 15.97
N LYS A 188 -26.79 -27.14 16.50
CA LYS A 188 -27.31 -25.98 15.78
C LYS A 188 -26.30 -24.87 15.88
N ILE A 189 -25.44 -24.77 14.88
CA ILE A 189 -24.33 -23.82 14.82
C ILE A 189 -24.61 -22.88 13.64
N ALA A 190 -24.63 -21.58 13.89
CA ALA A 190 -24.83 -20.56 12.86
C ALA A 190 -23.50 -19.88 12.52
N TYR A 191 -23.38 -19.45 11.28
CA TYR A 191 -22.27 -18.62 10.82
C TYR A 191 -22.77 -17.18 10.61
N ILE A 192 -22.04 -16.20 11.14
CA ILE A 192 -22.28 -14.78 10.93
C ILE A 192 -20.99 -14.18 10.35
N GLY A 193 -21.05 -13.69 9.13
CA GLY A 193 -19.90 -13.12 8.44
C GLY A 193 -20.04 -13.09 6.93
N GLU A 194 -18.98 -12.70 6.24
CA GLU A 194 -18.89 -12.75 4.79
C GLU A 194 -18.89 -14.21 4.30
N THR A 195 -19.60 -14.47 3.20
CA THR A 195 -19.73 -15.82 2.61
C THR A 195 -19.05 -15.90 1.22
N GLU A 196 -18.95 -14.77 0.51
CA GLU A 196 -18.33 -14.74 -0.81
C GLU A 196 -16.79 -14.82 -0.70
N ARG A 197 -16.21 -15.85 -1.34
CA ARG A 197 -14.75 -16.07 -1.38
C ARG A 197 -14.08 -16.05 -0.01
N GLU A 198 -14.80 -16.50 1.01
CA GLU A 198 -14.34 -16.53 2.40
C GLU A 198 -13.99 -17.97 2.81
N ASN A 199 -12.71 -18.22 3.07
CA ASN A 199 -12.23 -19.55 3.43
C ASN A 199 -12.78 -20.05 4.77
N ARG A 200 -13.06 -19.15 5.72
CA ARG A 200 -13.69 -19.52 7.00
C ARG A 200 -15.12 -20.05 6.80
N TYR A 201 -15.87 -19.44 5.85
CA TYR A 201 -17.20 -19.93 5.52
C TYR A 201 -17.17 -21.33 4.88
N ARG A 202 -16.18 -21.60 4.00
CA ARG A 202 -15.96 -22.96 3.47
C ARG A 202 -15.67 -23.96 4.58
N GLY A 203 -14.72 -23.62 5.47
CA GLY A 203 -14.40 -24.49 6.61
C GLY A 203 -15.60 -24.77 7.51
N TYR A 204 -16.47 -23.76 7.71
CA TYR A 204 -17.74 -23.94 8.44
C TYR A 204 -18.67 -24.94 7.74
N LEU A 205 -18.90 -24.79 6.43
CA LEU A 205 -19.78 -25.67 5.66
C LEU A 205 -19.26 -27.11 5.65
N ASP A 206 -17.97 -27.29 5.35
CA ASP A 206 -17.34 -28.62 5.25
C ASP A 206 -17.29 -29.35 6.59
N SER A 207 -17.32 -28.62 7.71
CA SER A 207 -17.37 -29.22 9.05
C SER A 207 -18.77 -29.67 9.50
N LEU A 208 -19.82 -29.20 8.82
CA LEU A 208 -21.22 -29.53 9.12
C LEU A 208 -21.80 -30.57 8.16
N SER A 209 -21.10 -30.87 7.05
CA SER A 209 -21.47 -31.92 6.10
C SER A 209 -21.04 -33.31 6.58
#